data_44a8fafbbc22a3b586d89eb675ddd14b
#
_entry.id   44a8fafbbc22a3b586d89eb675ddd14b
#
_cell.length_a   1.000
_cell.length_b   1.000
_cell.length_c   1.000
_cell.angle_alpha   90.00
_cell.angle_beta   90.00
_cell.angle_gamma   90.00
#
_symmetry.space_group_name_H-M   'P 1'
#
loop_
_entity.id
_entity.type
_entity.pdbx_description
1 polymer ?
#
loop_
_entity_poly.entity_id
_entity_poly.type
_entity_poly.pdbx_seq_one_letter_code
_entity_poly.pdbx_strand_id
1 'polypeptide(L)'
;MQIWLNSQKSEKEKAENKSRKQKKHGKEEHKKEEKAENKSRAKRTKVENKRERAMSEKDYIELLDLQRVLKEGIEEIMPEKIWVRAEVSSISVKAGNCYLDLSQNQGGTMVAKARAAIWRSKYVMLAAYFEQSTGAPLRQGLTILARCQVSFSELYGMLLVIDDIDARTSIGEKELQKRKTIERLEREGLTDMQKELGLPELPYALAVISASGAAGYGDFCDHLHNNEYGFVFRTELFEATMQGANAPQSIADAIHAIEETNKSAIKAGKHAFDAVLIMRGGGSNIDLDCFDDYSLAVAIANCSLPVFTAIGHERDYHIADMVAHEHVKTPTALADEFISRYMDEDAAIEAYSTRLRLAFSNRINAILSALDVLEARIKGADPRNVLSRGYVLSLDSKGRSLKSAKSLDKGDMLTLMFYDGTAECEVKKINRN
;
A
#
# COMPACT_ATOMS: atom_id res chain seq x y z
N MET A 1 57.42 -44.34 41.72
CA MET A 1 57.78 -43.11 42.48
C MET A 1 58.65 -42.16 41.63
N GLN A 2 59.53 -42.71 40.78
CA GLN A 2 60.46 -41.90 39.95
C GLN A 2 59.77 -41.16 38.79
N ILE A 3 58.67 -41.72 38.24
CA ILE A 3 57.93 -41.13 37.10
C ILE A 3 57.11 -39.91 37.53
N TRP A 4 56.60 -39.90 38.76
CA TRP A 4 55.82 -38.79 39.31
C TRP A 4 56.64 -37.56 39.66
N LEU A 5 57.91 -37.77 40.11
CA LEU A 5 58.89 -36.72 40.40
C LEU A 5 59.39 -35.99 39.12
N ASN A 6 59.48 -36.71 38.01
CA ASN A 6 59.89 -36.11 36.73
C ASN A 6 58.78 -35.29 36.07
N SER A 7 57.50 -35.66 36.28
CA SER A 7 56.36 -34.89 35.81
C SER A 7 56.27 -33.53 36.53
N GLN A 8 56.44 -33.51 37.84
CA GLN A 8 56.43 -32.30 38.68
C GLN A 8 57.55 -31.30 38.35
N LYS A 9 58.78 -31.84 38.01
CA LYS A 9 59.89 -30.98 37.55
C LYS A 9 59.63 -30.35 36.18
N SER A 10 59.02 -31.08 35.24
CA SER A 10 58.68 -30.57 33.91
C SER A 10 57.58 -29.49 33.96
N GLU A 11 56.60 -29.61 34.85
CA GLU A 11 55.58 -28.57 35.03
C GLU A 11 56.11 -27.29 35.69
N LYS A 12 57.00 -27.41 36.66
CA LYS A 12 57.67 -26.25 37.26
C LYS A 12 58.55 -25.47 36.27
N GLU A 13 59.33 -26.18 35.43
CA GLU A 13 60.14 -25.52 34.38
C GLU A 13 59.28 -24.87 33.33
N LYS A 14 58.12 -25.44 32.97
CA LYS A 14 57.18 -24.82 32.01
C LYS A 14 56.55 -23.57 32.61
N ALA A 15 56.19 -23.59 33.91
CA ALA A 15 55.64 -22.44 34.60
C ALA A 15 56.64 -21.28 34.77
N GLU A 16 57.90 -21.59 35.09
CA GLU A 16 58.97 -20.56 35.16
C GLU A 16 59.31 -19.96 33.80
N ASN A 17 59.34 -20.76 32.75
CA ASN A 17 59.57 -20.24 31.38
C ASN A 17 58.44 -19.40 30.89
N LYS A 18 57.16 -19.71 31.26
CA LYS A 18 56.00 -18.89 30.95
C LYS A 18 56.01 -17.54 31.69
N SER A 19 56.41 -17.55 32.95
CA SER A 19 56.57 -16.33 33.75
C SER A 19 57.73 -15.42 33.25
N ARG A 20 58.84 -16.03 32.79
CA ARG A 20 59.98 -15.25 32.18
C ARG A 20 59.59 -14.66 30.83
N LYS A 21 58.77 -15.33 30.00
CA LYS A 21 58.28 -14.78 28.73
C LYS A 21 57.30 -13.62 28.99
N GLN A 22 56.40 -13.76 29.95
CA GLN A 22 55.48 -12.65 30.28
C GLN A 22 56.20 -11.41 30.82
N LYS A 23 57.23 -11.61 31.69
CA LYS A 23 58.07 -10.48 32.19
C LYS A 23 58.93 -9.82 31.11
N LYS A 24 59.34 -10.58 30.11
CA LYS A 24 60.05 -9.95 28.92
C LYS A 24 59.09 -9.18 28.04
N HIS A 25 57.90 -9.70 27.80
CA HIS A 25 56.90 -9.04 26.97
C HIS A 25 56.42 -7.74 27.59
N GLY A 26 56.12 -7.73 28.91
CA GLY A 26 55.74 -6.52 29.64
C GLY A 26 56.86 -5.46 29.72
N LYS A 27 58.16 -5.89 29.74
CA LYS A 27 59.26 -4.93 29.67
C LYS A 27 59.50 -4.33 28.28
N GLU A 28 59.14 -5.07 27.21
CA GLU A 28 59.23 -4.53 25.85
C GLU A 28 58.05 -3.60 25.53
N GLU A 29 56.83 -3.89 26.02
CA GLU A 29 55.68 -2.99 25.92
C GLU A 29 55.94 -1.69 26.70
N HIS A 30 56.37 -1.77 27.95
CA HIS A 30 56.69 -0.57 28.73
C HIS A 30 57.78 0.29 28.11
N LYS A 31 58.79 -0.32 27.45
CA LYS A 31 59.83 0.45 26.70
C LYS A 31 59.29 1.05 25.41
N LYS A 32 58.27 0.43 24.79
CA LYS A 32 57.62 1.01 23.60
C LYS A 32 56.73 2.19 23.98
N GLU A 33 55.98 2.09 25.09
CA GLU A 33 55.14 3.16 25.64
C GLU A 33 56.04 4.35 26.10
N GLU A 34 57.10 4.09 26.85
CA GLU A 34 58.03 5.14 27.29
C GLU A 34 58.74 5.86 26.09
N LYS A 35 59.09 5.11 25.03
CA LYS A 35 59.61 5.71 23.79
C LYS A 35 58.56 6.52 23.01
N ALA A 36 57.29 6.09 23.02
CA ALA A 36 56.19 6.82 22.42
C ALA A 36 55.90 8.11 23.19
N GLU A 37 55.85 8.02 24.51
CA GLU A 37 55.66 9.16 25.42
C GLU A 37 56.78 10.18 25.36
N ASN A 38 58.04 9.73 25.33
CA ASN A 38 59.21 10.63 25.14
C ASN A 38 59.23 11.27 23.74
N LYS A 39 58.78 10.57 22.70
CA LYS A 39 58.66 11.10 21.34
C LYS A 39 57.54 12.16 21.25
N SER A 40 56.43 11.91 21.95
CA SER A 40 55.31 12.86 22.09
C SER A 40 55.74 14.11 22.89
N ARG A 41 56.42 13.91 23.99
CA ARG A 41 56.97 15.01 24.83
C ARG A 41 57.98 15.87 24.09
N ALA A 42 58.91 15.26 23.33
CA ALA A 42 59.90 15.96 22.50
C ALA A 42 59.24 16.75 21.35
N LYS A 43 58.12 16.20 20.78
CA LYS A 43 57.34 16.92 19.77
C LYS A 43 56.60 18.12 20.39
N ARG A 44 55.95 17.96 21.58
CA ARG A 44 55.30 19.04 22.33
C ARG A 44 56.28 20.17 22.67
N THR A 45 57.46 19.86 23.17
CA THR A 45 58.49 20.83 23.47
C THR A 45 59.00 21.55 22.22
N LYS A 46 59.09 20.86 21.07
CA LYS A 46 59.44 21.49 19.80
C LYS A 46 58.38 22.44 19.27
N VAL A 47 57.11 22.11 19.46
CA VAL A 47 55.98 22.96 19.09
C VAL A 47 55.86 24.16 20.03
N GLU A 48 56.06 23.98 21.34
CA GLU A 48 56.11 25.07 22.32
C GLU A 48 57.28 26.00 22.04
N ASN A 49 58.49 25.49 21.82
CA ASN A 49 59.66 26.32 21.48
C ASN A 49 59.51 27.04 20.13
N LYS A 50 58.76 26.47 19.16
CA LYS A 50 58.43 27.13 17.90
C LYS A 50 57.37 28.21 18.09
N ARG A 51 56.40 27.99 19.00
CA ARG A 51 55.40 28.99 19.45
C ARG A 51 56.09 30.17 20.16
N GLU A 52 56.97 29.89 21.10
CA GLU A 52 57.71 30.96 21.85
C GLU A 52 58.64 31.74 20.93
N ARG A 53 59.33 31.15 19.96
CA ARG A 53 60.13 31.86 18.96
C ARG A 53 59.28 32.72 18.00
N ALA A 54 58.10 32.24 17.60
CA ALA A 54 57.18 33.02 16.72
C ALA A 54 56.56 34.23 17.45
N MET A 55 56.39 34.13 18.79
CA MET A 55 55.82 35.22 19.63
C MET A 55 56.86 36.21 20.17
N SER A 56 58.19 35.96 20.02
CA SER A 56 59.20 36.79 20.65
C SER A 56 59.78 37.91 19.76
N GLU A 57 59.44 37.96 18.44
CA GLU A 57 60.02 39.01 17.55
C GLU A 57 59.00 39.91 16.85
N LYS A 58 57.68 39.60 16.88
CA LYS A 58 56.65 40.45 16.28
C LYS A 58 55.29 40.25 16.97
N ASP A 59 54.53 41.33 17.18
CA ASP A 59 53.17 41.32 17.71
C ASP A 59 52.13 40.63 16.76
N TYR A 60 52.57 39.92 15.73
CA TYR A 60 51.71 39.24 14.76
C TYR A 60 52.36 37.95 14.27
N ILE A 61 51.51 37.01 13.85
CA ILE A 61 51.86 35.76 13.15
C ILE A 61 51.36 35.83 11.71
N GLU A 62 52.17 35.42 10.76
CA GLU A 62 51.72 35.30 9.36
C GLU A 62 50.62 34.27 9.20
N LEU A 63 49.63 34.53 8.32
CA LEU A 63 48.47 33.66 8.12
C LEU A 63 48.89 32.22 7.76
N LEU A 64 49.92 32.04 6.93
CA LEU A 64 50.43 30.74 6.55
C LEU A 64 50.98 29.96 7.75
N ASP A 65 51.69 30.62 8.64
CA ASP A 65 52.27 29.96 9.82
C ASP A 65 51.18 29.59 10.83
N LEU A 66 50.16 30.44 11.01
CA LEU A 66 48.96 30.07 11.79
C LEU A 66 48.27 28.85 11.22
N GLN A 67 48.06 28.82 9.91
CA GLN A 67 47.39 27.69 9.23
C GLN A 67 48.21 26.39 9.36
N ARG A 68 49.53 26.46 9.32
CA ARG A 68 50.43 25.30 9.55
C ARG A 68 50.36 24.77 10.97
N VAL A 69 50.35 25.67 11.97
CA VAL A 69 50.20 25.28 13.38
C VAL A 69 48.83 24.59 13.60
N LEU A 70 47.75 25.11 13.01
CA LEU A 70 46.43 24.50 13.10
C LEU A 70 46.42 23.13 12.45
N LYS A 71 47.04 22.98 11.27
CA LYS A 71 47.15 21.69 10.56
C LYS A 71 47.90 20.67 11.42
N GLU A 72 49.11 20.99 11.88
CA GLU A 72 49.90 20.11 12.73
C GLU A 72 49.13 19.72 14.00
N GLY A 73 48.42 20.66 14.64
CA GLY A 73 47.60 20.39 15.81
C GLY A 73 46.40 19.45 15.53
N ILE A 74 45.69 19.64 14.41
CA ILE A 74 44.55 18.77 14.03
C ILE A 74 45.04 17.37 13.68
N GLU A 75 46.14 17.24 12.91
CA GLU A 75 46.72 15.96 12.56
C GLU A 75 47.26 15.18 13.76
N GLU A 76 47.75 15.89 14.80
CA GLU A 76 48.20 15.28 16.05
C GLU A 76 47.05 14.84 16.95
N ILE A 77 45.97 15.62 17.05
CA ILE A 77 44.80 15.31 17.90
C ILE A 77 43.89 14.23 17.28
N MET A 78 43.77 14.24 15.95
CA MET A 78 42.89 13.33 15.22
C MET A 78 43.62 12.57 14.11
N PRO A 79 44.59 11.71 14.45
CA PRO A 79 45.39 10.97 13.47
C PRO A 79 44.59 9.83 12.84
N GLU A 80 43.53 9.34 13.52
CA GLU A 80 42.73 8.20 13.08
C GLU A 80 41.40 8.64 12.46
N LYS A 81 40.81 7.75 11.68
CA LYS A 81 39.49 7.93 11.11
C LYS A 81 38.43 7.75 12.20
N ILE A 82 37.45 8.62 12.21
CA ILE A 82 36.36 8.63 13.18
C ILE A 82 35.00 8.47 12.48
N TRP A 83 34.06 7.85 13.14
CA TRP A 83 32.68 7.81 12.70
C TRP A 83 31.96 9.09 13.16
N VAL A 84 31.37 9.80 12.21
CA VAL A 84 30.61 11.03 12.44
C VAL A 84 29.19 10.83 11.99
N ARG A 85 28.24 11.09 12.87
CA ARG A 85 26.81 11.13 12.56
C ARG A 85 26.42 12.57 12.29
N ALA A 86 25.86 12.83 11.12
CA ALA A 86 25.41 14.16 10.74
C ALA A 86 24.34 14.09 9.64
N GLU A 87 23.56 15.15 9.52
CA GLU A 87 22.61 15.36 8.44
C GLU A 87 23.31 15.98 7.23
N VAL A 88 23.00 15.54 6.03
CA VAL A 88 23.46 16.13 4.77
C VAL A 88 22.63 17.37 4.47
N SER A 89 23.14 18.56 4.75
CA SER A 89 22.45 19.83 4.50
C SER A 89 22.59 20.30 3.05
N SER A 90 23.63 19.89 2.34
CA SER A 90 23.77 20.08 0.89
C SER A 90 24.65 19.00 0.28
N ILE A 91 24.45 18.72 -1.01
CA ILE A 91 25.26 17.78 -1.79
C ILE A 91 25.50 18.33 -3.19
N SER A 92 26.73 18.24 -3.68
CA SER A 92 27.09 18.62 -5.05
C SER A 92 28.18 17.72 -5.62
N VAL A 93 28.04 17.32 -6.89
CA VAL A 93 29.04 16.51 -7.56
C VAL A 93 29.74 17.37 -8.61
N LYS A 94 31.09 17.48 -8.49
CA LYS A 94 31.93 18.27 -9.41
C LYS A 94 33.15 17.44 -9.80
N ALA A 95 33.39 17.32 -11.08
CA ALA A 95 34.51 16.55 -11.65
C ALA A 95 34.62 15.12 -11.09
N GLY A 96 33.47 14.49 -10.76
CA GLY A 96 33.41 13.15 -10.18
C GLY A 96 33.64 13.06 -8.66
N ASN A 97 33.99 14.14 -7.99
CA ASN A 97 34.06 14.22 -6.53
C ASN A 97 32.70 14.67 -5.99
N CYS A 98 32.27 14.10 -4.86
CA CYS A 98 31.06 14.53 -4.17
C CYS A 98 31.44 15.41 -2.98
N TYR A 99 30.89 16.62 -2.94
CA TYR A 99 31.06 17.56 -1.85
C TYR A 99 29.74 17.67 -1.09
N LEU A 100 29.86 17.62 0.26
CA LEU A 100 28.73 17.64 1.18
C LEU A 100 28.94 18.74 2.22
N ASP A 101 27.86 19.40 2.59
CA ASP A 101 27.80 20.12 3.85
C ASP A 101 27.07 19.21 4.86
N LEU A 102 27.73 18.89 5.94
CA LEU A 102 27.19 18.12 7.05
C LEU A 102 26.77 19.07 8.16
N SER A 103 25.59 18.86 8.73
CA SER A 103 25.03 19.66 9.82
C SER A 103 24.51 18.78 10.95
N GLN A 104 24.42 19.37 12.13
CA GLN A 104 23.72 18.78 13.27
C GLN A 104 22.71 19.80 13.77
N ASN A 105 21.44 19.35 13.86
CA ASN A 105 20.35 20.15 14.38
C ASN A 105 19.97 19.67 15.78
N GLN A 106 19.65 20.60 16.68
CA GLN A 106 19.15 20.35 18.02
C GLN A 106 18.02 21.33 18.34
N GLY A 107 16.83 20.80 18.61
CA GLY A 107 15.65 21.63 18.89
C GLY A 107 15.25 22.58 17.74
N GLY A 108 15.49 22.20 16.48
CA GLY A 108 15.19 23.02 15.30
C GLY A 108 16.26 24.07 14.94
N THR A 109 17.33 24.15 15.74
CA THR A 109 18.44 25.09 15.48
C THR A 109 19.70 24.32 15.07
N MET A 110 20.40 24.80 14.03
CA MET A 110 21.67 24.24 13.60
C MET A 110 22.76 24.55 14.65
N VAL A 111 23.33 23.50 15.25
CA VAL A 111 24.35 23.64 16.33
C VAL A 111 25.76 23.33 15.83
N ALA A 112 25.93 22.64 14.72
CA ALA A 112 27.22 22.36 14.11
C ALA A 112 27.10 22.24 12.59
N LYS A 113 28.17 22.65 11.88
CA LYS A 113 28.31 22.49 10.43
C LYS A 113 29.74 22.17 10.06
N ALA A 114 29.96 21.25 9.13
CA ALA A 114 31.27 20.92 8.59
C ALA A 114 31.17 20.62 7.09
N ARG A 115 32.22 20.93 6.34
CA ARG A 115 32.37 20.53 4.95
C ARG A 115 32.94 19.12 4.88
N ALA A 116 32.43 18.31 3.96
CA ALA A 116 32.92 16.98 3.71
C ALA A 116 33.11 16.72 2.21
N ALA A 117 33.94 15.75 1.88
CA ALA A 117 34.13 15.32 0.50
C ALA A 117 34.29 13.80 0.43
N ILE A 118 33.69 13.21 -0.62
CA ILE A 118 33.97 11.84 -1.05
C ILE A 118 34.71 11.94 -2.39
N TRP A 119 35.94 11.48 -2.41
CA TRP A 119 36.75 11.55 -3.62
C TRP A 119 36.24 10.59 -4.69
N ARG A 120 36.43 10.94 -5.96
CA ARG A 120 36.00 10.17 -7.14
C ARG A 120 36.34 8.67 -7.05
N SER A 121 37.51 8.34 -6.53
CA SER A 121 37.97 6.95 -6.39
C SER A 121 37.04 6.09 -5.51
N LYS A 122 36.28 6.69 -4.61
CA LYS A 122 35.36 6.00 -3.69
C LYS A 122 33.89 6.36 -3.91
N TYR A 123 33.61 7.55 -4.45
CA TYR A 123 32.25 8.05 -4.57
C TYR A 123 31.32 7.11 -5.33
N VAL A 124 31.75 6.62 -6.51
CA VAL A 124 30.91 5.73 -7.35
C VAL A 124 30.52 4.47 -6.59
N MET A 125 31.48 3.85 -5.89
CA MET A 125 31.26 2.63 -5.12
C MET A 125 30.38 2.89 -3.89
N LEU A 126 30.66 3.96 -3.12
CA LEU A 126 29.89 4.29 -1.92
C LEU A 126 28.47 4.73 -2.25
N ALA A 127 28.27 5.51 -3.31
CA ALA A 127 26.95 5.93 -3.76
C ALA A 127 26.10 4.72 -4.19
N ALA A 128 26.67 3.81 -5.00
CA ALA A 128 25.99 2.59 -5.41
C ALA A 128 25.66 1.66 -4.22
N TYR A 129 26.61 1.47 -3.30
CA TYR A 129 26.38 0.69 -2.08
C TYR A 129 25.28 1.29 -1.22
N PHE A 130 25.30 2.61 -1.00
CA PHE A 130 24.29 3.31 -0.22
C PHE A 130 22.92 3.17 -0.86
N GLU A 131 22.79 3.42 -2.15
CA GLU A 131 21.55 3.30 -2.91
C GLU A 131 21.00 1.87 -2.90
N GLN A 132 21.86 0.87 -3.12
CA GLN A 132 21.46 -0.54 -3.06
C GLN A 132 20.98 -0.95 -1.66
N SER A 133 21.59 -0.39 -0.60
CA SER A 133 21.27 -0.76 0.79
C SER A 133 20.06 -0.02 1.34
N THR A 134 19.84 1.24 0.94
CA THR A 134 18.79 2.12 1.49
C THR A 134 17.58 2.27 0.57
N GLY A 135 17.68 1.82 -0.69
CA GLY A 135 16.66 2.04 -1.72
C GLY A 135 16.61 3.46 -2.27
N ALA A 136 17.49 4.37 -1.81
CA ALA A 136 17.51 5.77 -2.23
C ALA A 136 18.94 6.30 -2.38
N PRO A 137 19.22 7.21 -3.35
CA PRO A 137 20.53 7.81 -3.51
C PRO A 137 20.88 8.70 -2.31
N LEU A 138 22.17 8.92 -2.11
CA LEU A 138 22.67 9.89 -1.13
C LEU A 138 22.22 11.31 -1.53
N ARG A 139 21.40 11.95 -0.69
CA ARG A 139 20.76 13.24 -0.97
C ARG A 139 20.72 14.15 0.25
N GLN A 140 20.34 15.40 0.03
CA GLN A 140 20.07 16.36 1.09
C GLN A 140 18.95 15.89 2.01
N GLY A 141 19.05 16.19 3.31
CA GLY A 141 18.08 15.84 4.34
C GLY A 141 18.29 14.47 4.98
N LEU A 142 19.21 13.64 4.47
CA LEU A 142 19.51 12.34 5.07
C LEU A 142 20.48 12.46 6.23
N THR A 143 20.20 11.78 7.34
CA THR A 143 21.18 11.53 8.39
C THR A 143 22.04 10.33 8.02
N ILE A 144 23.35 10.54 7.99
CA ILE A 144 24.32 9.50 7.69
C ILE A 144 25.30 9.29 8.85
N LEU A 145 25.79 8.06 8.99
CA LEU A 145 26.95 7.75 9.81
C LEU A 145 28.12 7.49 8.85
N ALA A 146 29.01 8.48 8.77
CA ALA A 146 30.13 8.46 7.83
C ALA A 146 31.45 8.29 8.57
N ARG A 147 32.34 7.44 8.04
CA ARG A 147 33.70 7.32 8.53
C ARG A 147 34.58 8.35 7.84
N CYS A 148 35.06 9.31 8.62
CA CYS A 148 35.75 10.48 8.15
C CYS A 148 37.21 10.54 8.63
N GLN A 149 38.10 10.99 7.77
CA GLN A 149 39.41 11.50 8.12
C GLN A 149 39.32 13.02 8.21
N VAL A 150 39.69 13.61 9.33
CA VAL A 150 39.80 15.06 9.42
C VAL A 150 41.06 15.50 8.67
N SER A 151 40.91 16.40 7.71
CA SER A 151 41.99 16.95 6.92
C SER A 151 41.94 18.48 6.99
N PHE A 152 43.07 19.09 7.04
CA PHE A 152 43.19 20.56 7.04
C PHE A 152 44.11 21.01 5.91
N SER A 153 43.60 21.93 5.10
CA SER A 153 44.36 22.57 4.03
C SER A 153 44.60 24.03 4.37
N GLU A 154 45.80 24.51 4.15
CA GLU A 154 46.17 25.92 4.38
C GLU A 154 45.37 26.90 3.52
N LEU A 155 44.81 26.43 2.37
CA LEU A 155 44.02 27.25 1.44
C LEU A 155 42.52 27.13 1.69
N TYR A 156 42.04 25.93 2.05
CA TYR A 156 40.60 25.63 2.08
C TYR A 156 40.04 25.37 3.47
N GLY A 157 40.92 25.34 4.49
CA GLY A 157 40.54 25.05 5.88
C GLY A 157 40.26 23.59 6.16
N MET A 158 39.37 23.31 7.13
CA MET A 158 39.02 21.97 7.58
C MET A 158 38.04 21.31 6.61
N LEU A 159 38.33 20.06 6.29
CA LEU A 159 37.52 19.19 5.44
C LEU A 159 37.44 17.77 6.04
N LEU A 160 36.25 17.19 6.09
CA LEU A 160 36.05 15.80 6.44
C LEU A 160 36.14 14.96 5.17
N VAL A 161 37.15 14.12 5.05
CA VAL A 161 37.26 13.19 3.91
C VAL A 161 36.57 11.90 4.28
N ILE A 162 35.42 11.64 3.65
CA ILE A 162 34.62 10.44 3.87
C ILE A 162 35.19 9.28 3.07
N ASP A 163 35.45 8.17 3.72
CA ASP A 163 35.94 6.94 3.08
C ASP A 163 35.00 5.75 3.21
N ASP A 164 33.95 5.86 4.05
CA ASP A 164 32.94 4.84 4.26
C ASP A 164 31.64 5.44 4.81
N ILE A 165 30.50 4.80 4.55
CA ILE A 165 29.18 5.22 5.05
C ILE A 165 28.45 3.98 5.55
N ASP A 166 27.94 4.00 6.80
CA ASP A 166 27.07 2.93 7.31
C ASP A 166 25.60 3.20 6.93
N ALA A 167 25.15 2.52 5.90
CA ALA A 167 23.77 2.63 5.39
C ALA A 167 22.70 2.15 6.41
N ARG A 168 23.07 1.24 7.34
CA ARG A 168 22.12 0.68 8.32
C ARG A 168 21.58 1.71 9.30
N THR A 169 22.37 2.69 9.65
CA THR A 169 21.96 3.79 10.53
C THR A 169 20.86 4.64 9.90
N SER A 170 20.98 4.94 8.61
CA SER A 170 19.96 5.72 7.86
C SER A 170 18.65 4.96 7.70
N ILE A 171 18.71 3.63 7.47
CA ILE A 171 17.53 2.76 7.40
C ILE A 171 16.80 2.72 8.75
N GLY A 172 17.54 2.51 9.83
CA GLY A 172 16.96 2.40 11.17
C GLY A 172 16.28 3.69 11.63
N GLU A 173 16.77 4.85 11.23
CA GLU A 173 16.13 6.15 11.55
C GLU A 173 14.84 6.37 10.78
N LYS A 174 14.79 6.03 9.49
CA LYS A 174 13.58 6.11 8.68
C LYS A 174 12.49 5.20 9.25
N GLU A 175 12.84 3.96 9.54
CA GLU A 175 11.90 2.99 10.11
C GLU A 175 11.37 3.45 11.49
N LEU A 176 12.24 3.99 12.33
CA LEU A 176 11.84 4.55 13.61
C LEU A 176 10.90 5.76 13.44
N GLN A 177 11.17 6.64 12.47
CA GLN A 177 10.32 7.78 12.17
C GLN A 177 8.95 7.34 11.65
N LYS A 178 8.91 6.40 10.70
CA LYS A 178 7.69 5.81 10.18
C LYS A 178 6.85 5.21 11.31
N ARG A 179 7.47 4.42 12.18
CA ARG A 179 6.81 3.83 13.35
C ARG A 179 6.22 4.88 14.29
N LYS A 180 6.96 5.96 14.61
CA LYS A 180 6.44 7.06 15.44
C LYS A 180 5.25 7.75 14.79
N THR A 181 5.26 7.94 13.47
CA THR A 181 4.15 8.52 12.72
C THR A 181 2.92 7.61 12.80
N ILE A 182 3.09 6.30 12.62
CA ILE A 182 2.00 5.31 12.77
C ILE A 182 1.42 5.35 14.18
N GLU A 183 2.25 5.24 15.22
CA GLU A 183 1.82 5.29 16.63
C GLU A 183 1.06 6.59 16.97
N ARG A 184 1.41 7.69 16.32
CA ARG A 184 0.72 8.96 16.47
C ARG A 184 -0.65 8.94 15.80
N LEU A 185 -0.75 8.46 14.57
CA LEU A 185 -2.02 8.34 13.83
C LEU A 185 -3.01 7.39 14.52
N GLU A 186 -2.53 6.26 15.03
CA GLU A 186 -3.33 5.33 15.82
C GLU A 186 -3.88 5.98 17.10
N ARG A 187 -3.04 6.73 17.82
CA ARG A 187 -3.46 7.44 19.04
C ARG A 187 -4.50 8.52 18.77
N GLU A 188 -4.42 9.17 17.62
CA GLU A 188 -5.37 10.19 17.18
C GLU A 188 -6.62 9.60 16.53
N GLY A 189 -6.67 8.27 16.31
CA GLY A 189 -7.82 7.56 15.74
C GLY A 189 -8.00 7.79 14.24
N LEU A 190 -6.93 8.18 13.52
CA LEU A 190 -6.99 8.58 12.11
C LEU A 190 -6.86 7.39 11.13
N THR A 191 -6.51 6.20 11.61
CA THR A 191 -6.19 5.04 10.77
C THR A 191 -7.38 4.39 10.09
N ASP A 192 -8.57 4.53 10.67
CA ASP A 192 -9.76 3.83 10.18
C ASP A 192 -10.86 4.78 9.68
N MET A 193 -10.69 6.10 9.80
CA MET A 193 -11.68 7.10 9.40
C MET A 193 -12.13 6.95 7.95
N GLN A 194 -11.18 6.69 7.04
CA GLN A 194 -11.48 6.51 5.62
C GLN A 194 -12.24 5.21 5.34
N LYS A 195 -11.98 4.15 6.09
CA LYS A 195 -12.63 2.83 5.92
C LYS A 195 -14.10 2.85 6.34
N GLU A 196 -14.49 3.81 7.21
CA GLU A 196 -15.88 4.02 7.63
C GLU A 196 -16.72 4.77 6.60
N LEU A 197 -16.09 5.43 5.62
CA LEU A 197 -16.80 6.14 4.56
C LEU A 197 -17.45 5.15 3.58
N GLY A 198 -18.73 5.39 3.27
CA GLY A 198 -19.42 4.60 2.24
C GLY A 198 -19.05 5.07 0.84
N LEU A 199 -18.68 4.13 -0.02
CA LEU A 199 -18.59 4.37 -1.46
C LEU A 199 -19.95 4.07 -2.09
N PRO A 200 -20.46 4.88 -3.03
CA PRO A 200 -21.64 4.53 -3.82
C PRO A 200 -21.47 3.18 -4.55
N GLU A 201 -22.55 2.42 -4.73
CA GLU A 201 -22.51 1.14 -5.47
C GLU A 201 -21.93 1.31 -6.88
N LEU A 202 -22.29 2.42 -7.54
CA LEU A 202 -21.83 2.78 -8.89
C LEU A 202 -21.13 4.15 -8.85
N PRO A 203 -19.85 4.22 -8.43
CA PRO A 203 -19.09 5.46 -8.40
C PRO A 203 -18.78 5.92 -9.83
N TYR A 204 -19.34 7.06 -10.22
CA TYR A 204 -19.26 7.60 -11.58
C TYR A 204 -18.21 8.70 -11.75
N ALA A 205 -18.10 9.59 -10.78
CA ALA A 205 -17.27 10.79 -10.86
C ALA A 205 -16.03 10.67 -9.97
N LEU A 206 -14.87 10.58 -10.56
CA LEU A 206 -13.60 10.29 -9.91
C LEU A 206 -12.67 11.51 -9.98
N ALA A 207 -12.26 12.04 -8.84
CA ALA A 207 -11.21 13.05 -8.76
C ALA A 207 -9.85 12.38 -8.68
N VAL A 208 -8.97 12.65 -9.64
CA VAL A 208 -7.65 12.00 -9.74
C VAL A 208 -6.56 12.98 -9.36
N ILE A 209 -5.74 12.63 -8.38
CA ILE A 209 -4.54 13.38 -7.98
C ILE A 209 -3.33 12.66 -8.57
N SER A 210 -2.65 13.30 -9.52
CA SER A 210 -1.44 12.76 -10.15
C SER A 210 -0.60 13.88 -10.77
N ALA A 211 0.60 13.55 -11.24
CA ALA A 211 1.40 14.49 -11.99
C ALA A 211 0.91 14.61 -13.44
N SER A 212 0.94 15.81 -14.00
CA SER A 212 0.65 16.05 -15.41
C SER A 212 1.56 15.21 -16.30
N GLY A 213 0.98 14.48 -17.24
CA GLY A 213 1.73 13.62 -18.17
C GLY A 213 2.33 12.35 -17.55
N ALA A 214 1.92 11.96 -16.35
CA ALA A 214 2.32 10.71 -15.73
C ALA A 214 1.80 9.50 -16.53
N ALA A 215 2.68 8.57 -16.91
CA ALA A 215 2.30 7.38 -17.67
C ALA A 215 1.20 6.57 -16.96
N GLY A 216 1.31 6.37 -15.64
CA GLY A 216 0.29 5.63 -14.89
C GLY A 216 -1.09 6.29 -14.87
N TYR A 217 -1.17 7.61 -14.96
CA TYR A 217 -2.45 8.31 -15.16
C TYR A 217 -3.02 8.06 -16.56
N GLY A 218 -2.17 8.10 -17.60
CA GLY A 218 -2.58 7.74 -18.95
C GLY A 218 -3.09 6.31 -19.04
N ASP A 219 -2.32 5.35 -18.52
CA ASP A 219 -2.69 3.94 -18.49
C ASP A 219 -4.01 3.70 -17.73
N PHE A 220 -4.22 4.38 -16.61
CA PHE A 220 -5.47 4.34 -15.86
C PHE A 220 -6.66 4.83 -16.68
N CYS A 221 -6.53 6.02 -17.29
CA CYS A 221 -7.59 6.61 -18.11
C CYS A 221 -7.92 5.76 -19.33
N ASP A 222 -6.89 5.26 -20.01
CA ASP A 222 -7.08 4.40 -21.18
C ASP A 222 -7.82 3.10 -20.79
N HIS A 223 -7.41 2.47 -19.69
CA HIS A 223 -8.04 1.24 -19.21
C HIS A 223 -9.48 1.48 -18.75
N LEU A 224 -9.73 2.58 -18.04
CA LEU A 224 -11.04 2.90 -17.47
C LEU A 224 -12.05 3.31 -18.57
N HIS A 225 -11.63 4.14 -19.55
CA HIS A 225 -12.53 4.68 -20.57
C HIS A 225 -12.71 3.75 -21.77
N ASN A 226 -11.71 2.91 -22.08
CA ASN A 226 -11.76 1.93 -23.17
C ASN A 226 -12.11 0.52 -22.70
N ASN A 227 -12.89 0.39 -21.60
CA ASN A 227 -13.32 -0.89 -21.09
C ASN A 227 -14.25 -1.64 -22.08
N GLU A 228 -14.13 -2.96 -22.13
CA GLU A 228 -14.88 -3.83 -23.09
C GLU A 228 -16.40 -3.83 -22.85
N TYR A 229 -16.82 -3.38 -21.66
CA TYR A 229 -18.23 -3.44 -21.21
C TYR A 229 -19.02 -2.19 -21.58
N GLY A 230 -18.34 -1.11 -22.02
CA GLY A 230 -18.97 0.17 -22.38
C GLY A 230 -19.44 0.97 -21.16
N PHE A 231 -18.92 0.69 -19.96
CA PHE A 231 -19.19 1.51 -18.79
C PHE A 231 -18.54 2.88 -18.94
N VAL A 232 -19.24 3.91 -18.48
CA VAL A 232 -18.82 5.30 -18.63
C VAL A 232 -18.44 5.86 -17.25
N PHE A 233 -17.26 6.46 -17.18
CA PHE A 233 -16.75 7.14 -16.00
C PHE A 233 -16.38 8.58 -16.33
N ARG A 234 -16.53 9.48 -15.37
CA ARG A 234 -16.04 10.85 -15.45
C ARG A 234 -14.82 10.98 -14.56
N THR A 235 -13.69 11.32 -15.14
CA THR A 235 -12.44 11.59 -14.42
C THR A 235 -12.06 13.07 -14.53
N GLU A 236 -11.54 13.66 -13.45
CA GLU A 236 -11.02 15.01 -13.42
C GLU A 236 -9.66 15.02 -12.73
N LEU A 237 -8.64 15.54 -13.42
CA LEU A 237 -7.27 15.58 -12.91
C LEU A 237 -7.02 16.82 -12.06
N PHE A 238 -6.56 16.61 -10.85
CA PHE A 238 -5.99 17.61 -9.95
C PHE A 238 -4.48 17.43 -9.93
N GLU A 239 -3.76 18.31 -10.59
CA GLU A 239 -2.32 18.19 -10.73
C GLU A 239 -1.60 18.36 -9.40
N ALA A 240 -0.73 17.42 -9.06
CA ALA A 240 0.12 17.48 -7.89
C ALA A 240 1.52 16.94 -8.17
N THR A 241 2.49 17.45 -7.41
CA THR A 241 3.84 16.90 -7.39
C THR A 241 3.81 15.58 -6.64
N MET A 242 4.22 14.48 -7.31
CA MET A 242 4.12 13.11 -6.76
C MET A 242 5.45 12.57 -6.24
N GLN A 243 6.49 13.41 -6.11
CA GLN A 243 7.82 13.01 -5.64
C GLN A 243 8.59 14.19 -5.03
N GLY A 244 9.53 13.88 -4.12
CA GLY A 244 10.37 14.88 -3.45
C GLY A 244 9.70 15.55 -2.26
N ALA A 245 10.41 16.48 -1.62
CA ALA A 245 10.02 17.08 -0.35
C ALA A 245 8.70 17.89 -0.37
N ASN A 246 8.30 18.38 -1.53
CA ASN A 246 7.08 19.19 -1.69
C ASN A 246 5.84 18.34 -2.01
N ALA A 247 6.00 17.03 -2.28
CA ALA A 247 4.89 16.17 -2.68
C ALA A 247 3.79 16.07 -1.60
N PRO A 248 4.08 15.90 -0.30
CA PRO A 248 3.05 15.81 0.73
C PRO A 248 2.13 17.03 0.75
N GLN A 249 2.71 18.22 0.70
CA GLN A 249 1.93 19.45 0.71
C GLN A 249 1.12 19.62 -0.58
N SER A 250 1.74 19.35 -1.73
CA SER A 250 1.06 19.47 -3.03
C SER A 250 -0.15 18.53 -3.16
N ILE A 251 -0.04 17.30 -2.64
CA ILE A 251 -1.16 16.34 -2.61
C ILE A 251 -2.24 16.78 -1.62
N ALA A 252 -1.85 17.25 -0.44
CA ALA A 252 -2.79 17.78 0.55
C ALA A 252 -3.58 18.99 0.01
N ASP A 253 -2.90 19.91 -0.68
CA ASP A 253 -3.54 21.06 -1.33
C ASP A 253 -4.55 20.62 -2.42
N ALA A 254 -4.22 19.58 -3.20
CA ALA A 254 -5.13 19.00 -4.18
C ALA A 254 -6.36 18.35 -3.51
N ILE A 255 -6.20 17.63 -2.38
CA ILE A 255 -7.32 17.08 -1.60
C ILE A 255 -8.25 18.23 -1.14
N HIS A 256 -7.69 19.30 -0.61
CA HIS A 256 -8.48 20.47 -0.19
C HIS A 256 -9.23 21.12 -1.35
N ALA A 257 -8.61 21.27 -2.53
CA ALA A 257 -9.26 21.81 -3.71
C ALA A 257 -10.44 20.93 -4.17
N ILE A 258 -10.30 19.61 -4.11
CA ILE A 258 -11.37 18.65 -4.39
C ILE A 258 -12.52 18.82 -3.40
N GLU A 259 -12.23 18.92 -2.10
CA GLU A 259 -13.24 19.11 -1.07
C GLU A 259 -14.01 20.43 -1.23
N GLU A 260 -13.34 21.53 -1.56
CA GLU A 260 -13.98 22.81 -1.82
C GLU A 260 -14.88 22.75 -3.05
N THR A 261 -14.41 22.08 -4.11
CA THR A 261 -15.21 21.85 -5.32
C THR A 261 -16.46 21.03 -4.99
N ASN A 262 -16.31 19.96 -4.20
CA ASN A 262 -17.42 19.10 -3.79
C ASN A 262 -18.42 19.85 -2.89
N LYS A 263 -17.94 20.60 -1.89
CA LYS A 263 -18.77 21.46 -1.02
C LYS A 263 -19.56 22.51 -1.83
N SER A 264 -18.93 23.08 -2.86
CA SER A 264 -19.57 24.07 -3.73
C SER A 264 -20.65 23.43 -4.62
N ALA A 265 -20.39 22.23 -5.15
CA ALA A 265 -21.36 21.47 -5.92
C ALA A 265 -22.58 21.07 -5.07
N ILE A 266 -22.38 20.58 -3.86
CA ILE A 266 -23.45 20.21 -2.93
C ILE A 266 -24.34 21.43 -2.62
N LYS A 267 -23.74 22.61 -2.37
CA LYS A 267 -24.53 23.86 -2.17
C LYS A 267 -25.36 24.23 -3.39
N ALA A 268 -24.91 23.85 -4.59
CA ALA A 268 -25.64 24.05 -5.86
C ALA A 268 -26.66 22.93 -6.16
N GLY A 269 -26.85 21.97 -5.24
CA GLY A 269 -27.71 20.78 -5.43
C GLY A 269 -27.18 19.81 -6.47
N LYS A 270 -25.88 19.82 -6.72
CA LYS A 270 -25.16 18.91 -7.64
C LYS A 270 -24.21 18.02 -6.86
N HIS A 271 -23.84 16.91 -7.48
CA HIS A 271 -22.81 16.01 -6.98
C HIS A 271 -21.54 16.22 -7.82
N ALA A 272 -20.39 16.40 -7.17
CA ALA A 272 -19.13 16.62 -7.88
C ALA A 272 -18.35 15.33 -8.07
N PHE A 273 -17.99 14.65 -6.97
CA PHE A 273 -17.13 13.46 -6.99
C PHE A 273 -17.65 12.40 -6.01
N ASP A 274 -17.41 11.13 -6.39
CA ASP A 274 -17.73 9.94 -5.58
C ASP A 274 -16.51 9.43 -4.80
N ALA A 275 -15.32 9.61 -5.36
CA ALA A 275 -14.06 9.17 -4.76
C ALA A 275 -12.89 10.06 -5.19
N VAL A 276 -11.82 10.02 -4.39
CA VAL A 276 -10.52 10.64 -4.67
C VAL A 276 -9.51 9.53 -4.92
N LEU A 277 -8.75 9.63 -6.03
CA LEU A 277 -7.75 8.64 -6.42
C LEU A 277 -6.36 9.30 -6.40
N ILE A 278 -5.47 8.82 -5.55
CA ILE A 278 -4.09 9.27 -5.51
C ILE A 278 -3.24 8.22 -6.23
N MET A 279 -2.72 8.58 -7.39
CA MET A 279 -1.94 7.63 -8.18
C MET A 279 -0.62 8.20 -8.65
N ARG A 280 0.42 7.36 -8.59
CA ARG A 280 1.74 7.71 -9.07
C ARG A 280 1.93 7.22 -10.50
N GLY A 281 2.53 8.06 -11.34
CA GLY A 281 3.01 7.65 -12.66
C GLY A 281 4.21 6.72 -12.59
N GLY A 282 4.40 5.87 -13.58
CA GLY A 282 5.57 5.02 -13.71
C GLY A 282 6.87 5.84 -13.73
N GLY A 283 7.82 5.50 -12.88
CA GLY A 283 9.14 6.09 -12.74
C GLY A 283 10.01 5.21 -11.85
N SER A 284 11.33 5.44 -11.81
CA SER A 284 12.25 4.70 -10.94
C SER A 284 11.77 4.73 -9.48
N ASN A 285 12.01 3.67 -8.71
CA ASN A 285 11.65 3.50 -7.27
C ASN A 285 12.29 4.55 -6.33
N ILE A 286 12.70 5.67 -6.86
CA ILE A 286 13.40 6.73 -6.17
C ILE A 286 12.36 7.61 -5.50
N ASP A 287 12.34 7.53 -4.16
CA ASP A 287 11.72 8.50 -3.26
C ASP A 287 10.21 8.42 -3.03
N LEU A 288 9.77 7.28 -2.49
CA LEU A 288 8.41 7.10 -1.97
C LEU A 288 8.24 7.55 -0.52
N ASP A 289 9.31 7.98 0.14
CA ASP A 289 9.29 8.44 1.54
C ASP A 289 8.32 9.61 1.78
N CYS A 290 8.02 10.39 0.75
CA CYS A 290 7.04 11.47 0.82
C CYS A 290 5.62 10.99 1.18
N PHE A 291 5.28 9.74 0.90
CA PHE A 291 3.99 9.15 1.26
C PHE A 291 3.93 8.61 2.70
N ASP A 292 5.05 8.66 3.43
CA ASP A 292 5.12 8.37 4.85
C ASP A 292 5.01 9.65 5.72
N ASP A 293 4.66 10.79 5.11
CA ASP A 293 4.50 12.07 5.79
C ASP A 293 3.23 12.13 6.62
N TYR A 294 3.34 12.66 7.85
CA TYR A 294 2.22 12.78 8.78
C TYR A 294 1.14 13.75 8.29
N SER A 295 1.52 14.89 7.69
CA SER A 295 0.55 15.90 7.25
C SER A 295 -0.29 15.41 6.07
N LEU A 296 0.32 14.65 5.16
CA LEU A 296 -0.39 13.97 4.08
C LEU A 296 -1.37 12.92 4.62
N ALA A 297 -0.93 12.10 5.57
CA ALA A 297 -1.79 11.09 6.19
C ALA A 297 -3.01 11.72 6.88
N VAL A 298 -2.82 12.84 7.57
CA VAL A 298 -3.92 13.62 8.19
C VAL A 298 -4.87 14.18 7.13
N ALA A 299 -4.35 14.69 6.01
CA ALA A 299 -5.18 15.22 4.93
C ALA A 299 -6.03 14.10 4.28
N ILE A 300 -5.45 12.92 4.06
CA ILE A 300 -6.18 11.75 3.56
C ILE A 300 -7.26 11.32 4.56
N ALA A 301 -6.89 11.11 5.83
CA ALA A 301 -7.81 10.62 6.87
C ALA A 301 -9.02 11.54 7.07
N ASN A 302 -8.85 12.86 6.97
CA ASN A 302 -9.92 13.84 7.15
C ASN A 302 -10.71 14.16 5.86
N CYS A 303 -10.34 13.59 4.71
CA CYS A 303 -11.09 13.79 3.49
C CYS A 303 -12.51 13.24 3.63
N SER A 304 -13.50 14.02 3.21
CA SER A 304 -14.93 13.64 3.28
C SER A 304 -15.36 12.64 2.21
N LEU A 305 -14.52 12.40 1.22
CA LEU A 305 -14.71 11.40 0.15
C LEU A 305 -13.80 10.20 0.37
N PRO A 306 -14.20 8.99 -0.02
CA PRO A 306 -13.34 7.82 0.01
C PRO A 306 -12.08 8.05 -0.84
N VAL A 307 -10.90 7.86 -0.24
CA VAL A 307 -9.59 8.04 -0.89
C VAL A 307 -8.99 6.69 -1.23
N PHE A 308 -8.69 6.49 -2.51
CA PHE A 308 -8.00 5.30 -3.01
C PHE A 308 -6.57 5.66 -3.36
N THR A 309 -5.62 4.77 -3.07
CA THR A 309 -4.22 4.97 -3.41
C THR A 309 -3.70 3.90 -4.37
N ALA A 310 -2.88 4.32 -5.34
CA ALA A 310 -2.12 3.46 -6.24
C ALA A 310 -0.70 4.01 -6.38
N ILE A 311 0.09 3.88 -5.28
CA ILE A 311 1.38 4.56 -5.11
C ILE A 311 2.55 3.60 -5.32
N GLY A 312 2.52 2.42 -4.72
CA GLY A 312 3.64 1.49 -4.62
C GLY A 312 3.35 0.10 -5.16
N HIS A 313 4.42 -0.72 -5.24
CA HIS A 313 4.33 -2.14 -5.56
C HIS A 313 4.19 -2.98 -4.27
N GLU A 314 3.99 -4.28 -4.41
CA GLU A 314 3.70 -5.27 -3.34
C GLU A 314 4.59 -5.20 -2.08
N ARG A 315 5.79 -4.60 -2.18
CA ARG A 315 6.77 -4.51 -1.08
C ARG A 315 6.83 -3.14 -0.41
N ASP A 316 6.17 -2.13 -0.99
CA ASP A 316 6.30 -0.73 -0.55
C ASP A 316 4.95 -0.23 -0.07
N TYR A 317 4.60 -0.59 1.18
CA TYR A 317 3.40 -0.10 1.86
C TYR A 317 3.71 1.17 2.64
N HIS A 318 3.02 2.24 2.30
CA HIS A 318 3.23 3.57 2.87
C HIS A 318 2.16 3.96 3.89
N ILE A 319 2.43 4.99 4.70
CA ILE A 319 1.45 5.50 5.67
C ILE A 319 0.22 6.06 4.94
N ALA A 320 0.39 6.68 3.77
CA ALA A 320 -0.74 7.12 2.94
C ALA A 320 -1.68 5.97 2.55
N ASP A 321 -1.12 4.78 2.24
CA ASP A 321 -1.91 3.58 1.94
C ASP A 321 -2.64 3.04 3.18
N MET A 322 -2.01 3.15 4.35
CA MET A 322 -2.56 2.67 5.61
C MET A 322 -3.82 3.46 6.04
N VAL A 323 -3.83 4.77 5.82
CA VAL A 323 -4.94 5.65 6.20
C VAL A 323 -5.99 5.82 5.10
N ALA A 324 -5.73 5.35 3.88
CA ALA A 324 -6.67 5.40 2.77
C ALA A 324 -7.87 4.46 2.97
N HIS A 325 -8.95 4.72 2.23
CA HIS A 325 -10.12 3.84 2.17
C HIS A 325 -9.73 2.46 1.65
N GLU A 326 -8.98 2.44 0.55
CA GLU A 326 -8.43 1.22 -0.06
C GLU A 326 -7.14 1.55 -0.81
N HIS A 327 -6.22 0.59 -0.89
CA HIS A 327 -4.99 0.72 -1.66
C HIS A 327 -4.86 -0.41 -2.67
N VAL A 328 -4.36 -0.09 -3.84
CA VAL A 328 -4.08 -1.05 -4.91
C VAL A 328 -2.65 -0.89 -5.41
N LYS A 329 -2.14 -1.94 -6.05
CA LYS A 329 -0.72 -2.03 -6.44
C LYS A 329 -0.35 -1.13 -7.63
N THR A 330 -1.28 -0.88 -8.54
CA THR A 330 -1.02 -0.15 -9.78
C THR A 330 -2.23 0.70 -10.18
N PRO A 331 -2.02 1.78 -10.94
CA PRO A 331 -3.13 2.57 -11.50
C PRO A 331 -4.10 1.74 -12.36
N THR A 332 -3.62 0.76 -13.12
CA THR A 332 -4.48 -0.13 -13.91
C THR A 332 -5.34 -1.04 -13.04
N ALA A 333 -4.75 -1.59 -11.94
CA ALA A 333 -5.53 -2.36 -10.97
C ALA A 333 -6.60 -1.51 -10.27
N LEU A 334 -6.35 -0.20 -10.12
CA LEU A 334 -7.36 0.71 -9.60
C LEU A 334 -8.52 0.91 -10.59
N ALA A 335 -8.25 0.95 -11.90
CA ALA A 335 -9.31 0.97 -12.91
C ALA A 335 -10.14 -0.34 -12.89
N ASP A 336 -9.46 -1.49 -12.76
CA ASP A 336 -10.14 -2.79 -12.63
C ASP A 336 -11.08 -2.85 -11.43
N GLU A 337 -10.68 -2.25 -10.28
CA GLU A 337 -11.52 -2.18 -9.09
C GLU A 337 -12.85 -1.46 -9.35
N PHE A 338 -12.82 -0.33 -10.06
CA PHE A 338 -14.05 0.39 -10.43
C PHE A 338 -14.86 -0.34 -11.51
N ILE A 339 -14.21 -0.94 -12.49
CA ILE A 339 -14.89 -1.70 -13.54
C ILE A 339 -15.57 -2.94 -12.96
N SER A 340 -14.92 -3.68 -12.04
CA SER A 340 -15.48 -4.89 -11.43
C SER A 340 -16.75 -4.61 -10.65
N ARG A 341 -16.86 -3.47 -9.96
CA ARG A 341 -18.09 -3.06 -9.25
C ARG A 341 -19.27 -2.91 -10.21
N TYR A 342 -19.04 -2.31 -11.37
CA TYR A 342 -20.07 -2.20 -12.42
C TYR A 342 -20.43 -3.56 -13.01
N MET A 343 -19.47 -4.45 -13.19
CA MET A 343 -19.71 -5.82 -13.65
C MET A 343 -20.56 -6.61 -12.67
N ASP A 344 -20.31 -6.48 -11.38
CA ASP A 344 -21.09 -7.17 -10.35
C ASP A 344 -22.54 -6.72 -10.34
N GLU A 345 -22.81 -5.40 -10.50
CA GLU A 345 -24.15 -4.86 -10.60
C GLU A 345 -24.84 -5.26 -11.90
N ASP A 346 -24.14 -5.25 -13.02
CA ASP A 346 -24.68 -5.71 -14.31
C ASP A 346 -25.07 -7.20 -14.26
N ALA A 347 -24.21 -8.03 -13.68
CA ALA A 347 -24.49 -9.44 -13.45
C ALA A 347 -25.70 -9.65 -12.52
N ALA A 348 -25.86 -8.81 -11.48
CA ALA A 348 -27.02 -8.85 -10.61
C ALA A 348 -28.32 -8.48 -11.36
N ILE A 349 -28.30 -7.45 -12.21
CA ILE A 349 -29.41 -7.05 -13.06
C ILE A 349 -29.80 -8.18 -14.02
N GLU A 350 -28.84 -8.84 -14.66
CA GLU A 350 -29.10 -9.96 -15.55
C GLU A 350 -29.69 -11.17 -14.81
N ALA A 351 -29.18 -11.46 -13.60
CA ALA A 351 -29.76 -12.49 -12.74
C ALA A 351 -31.21 -12.17 -12.35
N TYR A 352 -31.53 -10.94 -12.00
CA TYR A 352 -32.91 -10.52 -11.73
C TYR A 352 -33.80 -10.62 -12.96
N SER A 353 -33.32 -10.20 -14.13
CA SER A 353 -34.02 -10.34 -15.41
C SER A 353 -34.37 -11.81 -15.71
N THR A 354 -33.42 -12.70 -15.54
CA THR A 354 -33.59 -14.13 -15.74
C THR A 354 -34.59 -14.73 -14.75
N ARG A 355 -34.49 -14.39 -13.47
CA ARG A 355 -35.46 -14.83 -12.44
C ARG A 355 -36.85 -14.36 -12.74
N LEU A 356 -37.00 -13.10 -13.18
CA LEU A 356 -38.29 -12.52 -13.56
C LEU A 356 -38.90 -13.27 -14.73
N ARG A 357 -38.14 -13.53 -15.81
CA ARG A 357 -38.60 -14.30 -16.98
C ARG A 357 -39.06 -15.71 -16.58
N LEU A 358 -38.30 -16.39 -15.75
CA LEU A 358 -38.64 -17.73 -15.25
C LEU A 358 -39.92 -17.70 -14.40
N ALA A 359 -40.06 -16.71 -13.51
CA ALA A 359 -41.26 -16.55 -12.69
C ALA A 359 -42.51 -16.33 -13.54
N PHE A 360 -42.45 -15.45 -14.55
CA PHE A 360 -43.54 -15.25 -15.51
C PHE A 360 -43.86 -16.49 -16.31
N SER A 361 -42.84 -17.17 -16.88
CA SER A 361 -43.05 -18.43 -17.63
C SER A 361 -43.69 -19.50 -16.77
N ASN A 362 -43.22 -19.70 -15.56
CA ASN A 362 -43.80 -20.68 -14.63
C ASN A 362 -45.27 -20.32 -14.28
N ARG A 363 -45.57 -19.03 -14.08
CA ARG A 363 -46.94 -18.61 -13.81
C ARG A 363 -47.87 -18.80 -14.98
N ILE A 364 -47.42 -18.49 -16.19
CA ILE A 364 -48.18 -18.71 -17.44
C ILE A 364 -48.43 -20.22 -17.64
N ASN A 365 -47.40 -21.06 -17.50
CA ASN A 365 -47.53 -22.52 -17.64
C ASN A 365 -48.47 -23.11 -16.60
N ALA A 366 -48.45 -22.63 -15.36
CA ALA A 366 -49.38 -23.08 -14.34
C ALA A 366 -50.84 -22.72 -14.68
N ILE A 367 -51.09 -21.53 -15.24
CA ILE A 367 -52.40 -21.10 -15.69
C ILE A 367 -52.87 -21.95 -16.88
N LEU A 368 -51.99 -22.16 -17.87
CA LEU A 368 -52.31 -23.01 -19.03
C LEU A 368 -52.64 -24.44 -18.60
N SER A 369 -51.84 -25.04 -17.72
CA SER A 369 -52.12 -26.39 -17.20
C SER A 369 -53.45 -26.45 -16.42
N ALA A 370 -53.77 -25.39 -15.66
CA ALA A 370 -55.08 -25.31 -14.98
C ALA A 370 -56.25 -25.23 -15.98
N LEU A 371 -56.07 -24.47 -17.08
CA LEU A 371 -57.07 -24.41 -18.17
C LEU A 371 -57.25 -25.76 -18.88
N ASP A 372 -56.15 -26.46 -19.19
CA ASP A 372 -56.19 -27.80 -19.79
C ASP A 372 -56.95 -28.78 -18.91
N VAL A 373 -56.74 -28.76 -17.59
CA VAL A 373 -57.48 -29.60 -16.64
C VAL A 373 -58.94 -29.25 -16.62
N LEU A 374 -59.30 -27.98 -16.67
CA LEU A 374 -60.71 -27.53 -16.72
C LEU A 374 -61.37 -27.97 -18.04
N GLU A 375 -60.68 -27.78 -19.15
CA GLU A 375 -61.15 -28.23 -20.46
C GLU A 375 -61.42 -29.76 -20.48
N ALA A 376 -60.46 -30.55 -19.97
CA ALA A 376 -60.57 -31.97 -19.85
C ALA A 376 -61.78 -32.39 -18.98
N ARG A 377 -62.01 -31.66 -17.86
CA ARG A 377 -63.21 -31.90 -17.01
C ARG A 377 -64.50 -31.58 -17.74
N ILE A 378 -64.55 -30.46 -18.47
CA ILE A 378 -65.73 -30.07 -19.25
C ILE A 378 -66.04 -31.14 -20.33
N LYS A 379 -65.01 -31.53 -21.10
CA LYS A 379 -65.14 -32.60 -22.10
C LYS A 379 -65.54 -33.93 -21.49
N GLY A 380 -65.00 -34.28 -20.31
CA GLY A 380 -65.38 -35.52 -19.60
C GLY A 380 -66.75 -35.48 -19.00
N ALA A 381 -67.29 -34.30 -18.66
CA ALA A 381 -68.65 -34.13 -18.14
C ALA A 381 -69.72 -33.99 -19.20
N ASP A 382 -69.34 -33.91 -20.51
CA ASP A 382 -70.29 -33.84 -21.60
C ASP A 382 -71.06 -35.21 -21.73
N PRO A 383 -72.36 -35.24 -21.49
CA PRO A 383 -73.12 -36.45 -21.59
C PRO A 383 -73.05 -37.15 -22.98
N ARG A 384 -72.81 -36.38 -24.03
CA ARG A 384 -72.67 -36.88 -25.40
C ARG A 384 -71.50 -37.84 -25.54
N ASN A 385 -70.40 -37.60 -24.84
CA ASN A 385 -69.28 -38.54 -24.86
C ASN A 385 -69.56 -39.89 -24.21
N VAL A 386 -70.44 -39.91 -23.24
CA VAL A 386 -70.93 -41.18 -22.63
C VAL A 386 -71.91 -41.88 -23.54
N LEU A 387 -72.84 -41.13 -24.11
CA LEU A 387 -73.82 -41.72 -25.08
C LEU A 387 -73.14 -42.23 -26.33
N SER A 388 -72.11 -41.58 -26.85
CA SER A 388 -71.37 -42.10 -28.03
C SER A 388 -70.69 -43.47 -27.85
N ARG A 389 -70.43 -43.87 -26.59
CA ARG A 389 -69.87 -45.17 -26.23
C ARG A 389 -70.90 -46.27 -26.10
N GLY A 390 -72.18 -45.98 -26.50
CA GLY A 390 -73.26 -46.97 -26.47
C GLY A 390 -74.07 -47.01 -25.17
N TYR A 391 -73.79 -46.07 -24.24
CA TYR A 391 -74.68 -45.89 -23.06
C TYR A 391 -75.93 -45.09 -23.47
N VAL A 392 -77.00 -45.33 -22.77
CA VAL A 392 -78.27 -44.60 -22.95
C VAL A 392 -78.71 -43.92 -21.65
N LEU A 393 -79.25 -42.71 -21.75
CA LEU A 393 -79.81 -42.03 -20.61
C LEU A 393 -81.31 -42.31 -20.58
N SER A 394 -81.78 -43.01 -19.53
CA SER A 394 -83.20 -43.27 -19.33
C SER A 394 -83.90 -42.13 -18.63
N LEU A 395 -84.96 -41.62 -19.20
CA LEU A 395 -85.81 -40.58 -18.70
C LEU A 395 -87.22 -41.10 -18.39
N ASP A 396 -87.82 -40.51 -17.34
CA ASP A 396 -89.23 -40.76 -17.03
C ASP A 396 -90.16 -39.99 -18.02
N SER A 397 -91.46 -40.21 -17.91
CA SER A 397 -92.48 -39.50 -18.69
C SER A 397 -92.49 -37.99 -18.50
N LYS A 398 -91.75 -37.45 -17.47
CA LYS A 398 -91.55 -36.05 -17.18
C LYS A 398 -90.20 -35.49 -17.61
N GLY A 399 -89.40 -36.27 -18.31
CA GLY A 399 -88.09 -35.92 -18.81
C GLY A 399 -86.97 -35.93 -17.72
N ARG A 400 -87.14 -36.50 -16.54
CA ARG A 400 -86.16 -36.58 -15.47
C ARG A 400 -85.36 -37.86 -15.56
N SER A 401 -84.07 -37.83 -15.36
CA SER A 401 -83.15 -38.96 -15.41
C SER A 401 -83.49 -40.03 -14.35
N LEU A 402 -83.65 -41.27 -14.76
CA LEU A 402 -83.86 -42.38 -13.89
C LEU A 402 -82.55 -42.99 -13.44
N LYS A 403 -82.28 -42.91 -12.13
CA LYS A 403 -81.01 -43.37 -11.56
C LYS A 403 -81.09 -44.80 -11.00
N SER A 404 -82.29 -45.36 -10.86
CA SER A 404 -82.50 -46.65 -10.24
C SER A 404 -83.71 -47.34 -10.82
N ALA A 405 -83.59 -48.65 -11.05
CA ALA A 405 -84.70 -49.52 -11.44
C ALA A 405 -85.77 -49.67 -10.34
N LYS A 406 -85.46 -49.24 -9.07
CA LYS A 406 -86.44 -49.29 -7.95
C LYS A 406 -87.64 -48.34 -8.13
N SER A 407 -87.46 -47.27 -8.92
CA SER A 407 -88.49 -46.29 -9.20
C SER A 407 -89.38 -46.61 -10.41
N LEU A 408 -89.25 -47.80 -10.97
CA LEU A 408 -90.03 -48.23 -12.13
C LEU A 408 -91.06 -49.30 -11.77
N ASP A 409 -92.20 -49.26 -12.45
CA ASP A 409 -93.24 -50.31 -12.41
C ASP A 409 -93.46 -50.90 -13.77
N LYS A 410 -94.03 -52.13 -13.80
CA LYS A 410 -94.37 -52.79 -15.07
C LYS A 410 -95.45 -51.99 -15.82
N GLY A 411 -95.18 -51.63 -17.06
CA GLY A 411 -96.06 -50.82 -17.90
C GLY A 411 -95.65 -49.39 -18.00
N ASP A 412 -94.65 -48.96 -17.22
CA ASP A 412 -94.12 -47.55 -17.30
C ASP A 412 -93.53 -47.31 -18.69
N MET A 413 -93.79 -46.10 -19.21
CA MET A 413 -93.18 -45.62 -20.47
C MET A 413 -91.90 -44.84 -20.13
N LEU A 414 -90.84 -45.23 -20.78
CA LEU A 414 -89.50 -44.60 -20.65
C LEU A 414 -89.06 -44.03 -22.00
N THR A 415 -88.35 -42.92 -21.95
CA THR A 415 -87.61 -42.36 -23.06
C THR A 415 -86.15 -42.72 -22.88
N LEU A 416 -85.60 -43.53 -23.81
CA LEU A 416 -84.15 -43.80 -23.87
C LEU A 416 -83.50 -42.78 -24.82
N MET A 417 -82.60 -41.99 -24.31
CA MET A 417 -81.83 -41.00 -25.09
C MET A 417 -80.51 -41.64 -25.52
N PHE A 418 -80.32 -41.80 -26.78
CA PHE A 418 -79.06 -42.24 -27.45
C PHE A 418 -78.29 -41.00 -27.92
N TYR A 419 -77.05 -41.20 -28.40
CA TYR A 419 -76.23 -40.18 -28.99
C TYR A 419 -76.90 -39.46 -30.18
N ASP A 420 -77.57 -40.19 -31.00
CA ASP A 420 -78.16 -39.78 -32.31
C ASP A 420 -79.67 -39.68 -32.32
N GLY A 421 -80.36 -39.93 -31.21
CA GLY A 421 -81.81 -39.84 -31.14
C GLY A 421 -82.41 -40.36 -29.83
N THR A 422 -83.73 -40.48 -29.83
CA THR A 422 -84.53 -41.00 -28.71
C THR A 422 -85.42 -42.17 -29.13
N ALA A 423 -85.63 -43.12 -28.24
CA ALA A 423 -86.57 -44.24 -28.45
C ALA A 423 -87.51 -44.30 -27.20
N GLU A 424 -88.82 -44.52 -27.47
CA GLU A 424 -89.79 -44.79 -26.42
C GLU A 424 -89.85 -46.29 -26.17
N CYS A 425 -89.82 -46.71 -24.90
CA CYS A 425 -89.82 -48.09 -24.50
C CYS A 425 -90.77 -48.28 -23.32
N GLU A 426 -91.50 -49.40 -23.34
CA GLU A 426 -92.35 -49.85 -22.28
C GLU A 426 -91.62 -50.86 -21.36
N VAL A 427 -91.69 -50.72 -20.06
CA VAL A 427 -91.10 -51.66 -19.11
C VAL A 427 -91.91 -52.96 -19.02
N LYS A 428 -91.42 -54.01 -19.65
CA LYS A 428 -92.09 -55.29 -19.62
C LYS A 428 -91.82 -56.12 -18.37
N LYS A 429 -90.62 -56.03 -17.81
CA LYS A 429 -90.18 -56.81 -16.66
C LYS A 429 -89.09 -56.07 -15.91
N ILE A 430 -89.18 -56.10 -14.57
CA ILE A 430 -88.15 -55.49 -13.70
C ILE A 430 -87.52 -56.62 -12.89
N ASN A 431 -86.21 -56.78 -12.97
CA ASN A 431 -85.43 -57.64 -12.09
C ASN A 431 -84.75 -56.70 -11.08
N ARG A 432 -85.10 -56.77 -9.80
CA ARG A 432 -84.46 -55.94 -8.71
C ARG A 432 -83.44 -56.85 -8.00
N ASN A 433 -82.15 -56.45 -8.02
CA ASN A 433 -81.12 -57.09 -7.20
C ASN A 433 -81.25 -56.63 -5.77
#